data_62d8ca24bfc915d7c5e99cd5313a8ab2
#
_entry.id   62d8ca24bfc915d7c5e99cd5313a8ab2
#
_cell.length_a   1.000
_cell.length_b   1.000
_cell.length_c   1.000
_cell.angle_alpha   90.00
_cell.angle_beta   90.00
_cell.angle_gamma   90.00
#
_symmetry.space_group_name_H-M   'P 1'
#
loop_
_entity.id
_entity.type
_entity.pdbx_description
1 polymer ?
#
loop_
_entity_poly.entity_id
_entity_poly.type
_entity_poly.pdbx_seq_one_letter_code
_entity_poly.pdbx_strand_id
1 'polypeptide(L)'
;MLFGSIGAIGLVAVLVAIAVENPAPPPRAGLGERVYYRYCVDCHGRDGRGSWRALLFVIRPGDLTDAARMRADSDDYLRMLIKHGGAPLGRPGMPAFELTLDDRQIDAVIAYVRGLSRGAPPGG
;
A
#
# COMPACT_ATOMS: atom_id res chain seq x y z
N MET A 1 38.94 17.27 0.46
CA MET A 1 38.01 17.25 -0.69
C MET A 1 37.25 15.92 -0.90
N LEU A 2 37.63 14.81 -0.26
CA LEU A 2 36.94 13.49 -0.39
C LEU A 2 35.58 13.39 0.33
N PHE A 3 35.37 14.13 1.39
CA PHE A 3 34.10 14.05 2.18
C PHE A 3 32.88 14.63 1.48
N GLY A 4 33.05 15.65 0.61
CA GLY A 4 31.96 16.22 -0.16
C GLY A 4 31.39 15.28 -1.22
N SER A 5 32.23 14.45 -1.82
CA SER A 5 31.82 13.51 -2.89
C SER A 5 30.99 12.34 -2.37
N ILE A 6 31.31 11.83 -1.18
CA ILE A 6 30.57 10.73 -0.56
C ILE A 6 29.17 11.16 -0.15
N GLY A 7 29.03 12.38 0.39
CA GLY A 7 27.73 12.94 0.73
C GLY A 7 26.83 13.16 -0.47
N ALA A 8 27.40 13.67 -1.58
CA ALA A 8 26.63 13.88 -2.82
C ALA A 8 26.17 12.55 -3.45
N ILE A 9 27.01 11.53 -3.50
CA ILE A 9 26.65 10.21 -4.00
C ILE A 9 25.55 9.57 -3.15
N GLY A 10 25.66 9.67 -1.83
CA GLY A 10 24.63 9.17 -0.91
C GLY A 10 23.28 9.85 -1.11
N LEU A 11 23.27 11.18 -1.26
CA LEU A 11 22.04 11.95 -1.52
C LEU A 11 21.41 11.56 -2.87
N VAL A 12 22.22 11.45 -3.92
CA VAL A 12 21.71 11.03 -5.25
C VAL A 12 21.14 9.62 -5.20
N ALA A 13 21.81 8.69 -4.53
CA ALA A 13 21.30 7.33 -4.37
C ALA A 13 19.94 7.30 -3.64
N VAL A 14 19.78 8.09 -2.59
CA VAL A 14 18.50 8.21 -1.86
C VAL A 14 17.42 8.81 -2.74
N LEU A 15 17.70 9.88 -3.47
CA LEU A 15 16.76 10.52 -4.39
C LEU A 15 16.34 9.59 -5.54
N VAL A 16 17.29 8.83 -6.08
CA VAL A 16 17.00 7.81 -7.11
C VAL A 16 16.15 6.69 -6.54
N ALA A 17 16.45 6.19 -5.35
CA ALA A 17 15.65 5.17 -4.69
C ALA A 17 14.20 5.66 -4.46
N ILE A 18 14.03 6.89 -3.97
CA ILE A 18 12.70 7.49 -3.78
C ILE A 18 11.97 7.64 -5.12
N ALA A 19 12.64 8.07 -6.19
CA ALA A 19 12.05 8.25 -7.51
C ALA A 19 11.69 6.92 -8.18
N VAL A 20 12.54 5.91 -8.06
CA VAL A 20 12.31 4.56 -8.64
C VAL A 20 11.18 3.83 -7.92
N GLU A 21 10.96 4.11 -6.64
CA GLU A 21 9.92 3.46 -5.85
C GLU A 21 8.60 4.24 -5.77
N ASN A 22 8.40 5.26 -6.57
CA ASN A 22 7.07 5.87 -6.71
C ASN A 22 6.27 5.08 -7.79
N PRO A 23 5.59 4.01 -7.41
CA PRO A 23 5.04 3.07 -8.36
C PRO A 23 3.80 3.67 -9.02
N ALA A 24 3.89 3.91 -10.32
CA ALA A 24 2.70 4.16 -11.11
C ALA A 24 1.92 2.85 -11.33
N PRO A 25 0.59 2.90 -11.40
CA PRO A 25 -0.20 1.74 -11.75
C PRO A 25 0.11 1.30 -13.18
N PRO A 26 -0.02 0.01 -13.51
CA PRO A 26 0.12 -0.48 -14.88
C PRO A 26 -0.82 0.25 -15.86
N PRO A 27 -0.46 0.40 -17.15
CA PRO A 27 -1.28 1.14 -18.12
C PRO A 27 -2.72 0.64 -18.30
N ARG A 28 -2.95 -0.65 -18.01
CA ARG A 28 -4.27 -1.30 -18.09
C ARG A 28 -4.88 -1.61 -16.73
N ALA A 29 -4.38 -0.98 -15.67
CA ALA A 29 -4.86 -1.21 -14.31
C ALA A 29 -6.37 -0.97 -14.19
N GLY A 30 -7.07 -1.90 -13.55
CA GLY A 30 -8.46 -1.76 -13.16
C GLY A 30 -8.65 -0.69 -12.07
N LEU A 31 -9.91 -0.36 -11.76
CA LEU A 31 -10.20 0.68 -10.75
C LEU A 31 -9.54 0.37 -9.40
N GLY A 32 -9.70 -0.85 -8.89
CA GLY A 32 -9.14 -1.24 -7.59
C GLY A 32 -7.62 -1.14 -7.55
N GLU A 33 -6.94 -1.56 -8.62
CA GLU A 33 -5.50 -1.45 -8.73
C GLU A 33 -5.04 0.02 -8.77
N ARG A 34 -5.72 0.89 -9.52
CA ARG A 34 -5.40 2.33 -9.53
C ARG A 34 -5.58 2.97 -8.16
N VAL A 35 -6.66 2.62 -7.45
CA VAL A 35 -6.90 3.08 -6.06
C VAL A 35 -5.78 2.59 -5.14
N TYR A 36 -5.41 1.32 -5.24
CA TYR A 36 -4.33 0.72 -4.46
C TYR A 36 -3.00 1.45 -4.67
N TYR A 37 -2.60 1.67 -5.93
CA TYR A 37 -1.35 2.37 -6.25
C TYR A 37 -1.37 3.85 -5.85
N ARG A 38 -2.53 4.46 -5.76
CA ARG A 38 -2.65 5.87 -5.35
C ARG A 38 -2.59 6.07 -3.84
N TYR A 39 -3.15 5.14 -3.05
CA TYR A 39 -3.42 5.36 -1.64
C TYR A 39 -2.85 4.31 -0.68
N CYS A 40 -2.51 3.14 -1.15
CA CYS A 40 -2.17 2.00 -0.30
C CYS A 40 -0.71 1.53 -0.46
N VAL A 41 -0.16 1.67 -1.66
CA VAL A 41 1.13 1.08 -2.04
C VAL A 41 2.30 1.60 -1.22
N ASP A 42 2.28 2.85 -0.78
CA ASP A 42 3.37 3.44 0.01
C ASP A 42 3.59 2.70 1.34
N CYS A 43 2.52 2.19 1.94
CA CYS A 43 2.59 1.40 3.15
C CYS A 43 2.58 -0.11 2.87
N HIS A 44 1.68 -0.58 2.00
CA HIS A 44 1.48 -2.01 1.79
C HIS A 44 2.41 -2.64 0.74
N GLY A 45 3.18 -1.84 -0.01
CA GLY A 45 4.07 -2.34 -1.06
C GLY A 45 3.33 -2.73 -2.33
N ARG A 46 4.05 -2.94 -3.43
CA ARG A 46 3.47 -3.35 -4.72
C ARG A 46 2.87 -4.74 -4.67
N ASP A 47 3.46 -5.60 -3.87
CA ASP A 47 3.10 -7.01 -3.70
C ASP A 47 2.17 -7.27 -2.51
N GLY A 48 1.84 -6.23 -1.74
CA GLY A 48 0.97 -6.34 -0.56
C GLY A 48 1.67 -6.82 0.72
N ARG A 49 3.01 -6.99 0.71
CA ARG A 49 3.78 -7.52 1.85
C ARG A 49 4.37 -6.47 2.76
N GLY A 50 4.10 -5.23 2.45
CA GLY A 50 4.66 -4.09 3.17
C GLY A 50 5.77 -3.39 2.39
N SER A 51 5.95 -2.12 2.66
CA SER A 51 6.94 -1.26 2.02
C SER A 51 8.00 -0.85 3.03
N TRP A 52 9.26 -0.69 2.58
CA TRP A 52 10.32 -0.15 3.40
C TRP A 52 10.01 1.28 3.89
N ARG A 53 9.22 2.04 3.13
CA ARG A 53 8.75 3.39 3.52
C ARG A 53 7.92 3.35 4.79
N ALA A 54 7.03 2.36 4.92
CA ALA A 54 6.25 2.18 6.14
C ALA A 54 7.15 1.96 7.37
N LEU A 55 8.27 1.26 7.20
CA LEU A 55 9.23 1.03 8.28
C LEU A 55 9.93 2.31 8.75
N LEU A 56 10.16 3.29 7.87
CA LEU A 56 10.71 4.60 8.25
C LEU A 56 9.79 5.36 9.22
N PHE A 57 8.49 5.13 9.15
CA PHE A 57 7.49 5.70 10.06
C PHE A 57 7.09 4.75 11.18
N VAL A 58 7.86 3.65 11.39
CA VAL A 58 7.57 2.62 12.39
C VAL A 58 6.17 1.98 12.21
N ILE A 59 5.64 2.04 10.97
CA ILE A 59 4.36 1.44 10.60
C ILE A 59 4.63 0.03 10.07
N ARG A 60 3.91 -0.96 10.61
CA ARG A 60 3.94 -2.33 10.13
C ARG A 60 2.56 -2.70 9.56
N PRO A 61 2.35 -2.46 8.25
CA PRO A 61 1.09 -2.83 7.63
C PRO A 61 0.93 -4.35 7.65
N GLY A 62 -0.31 -4.82 7.70
CA GLY A 62 -0.58 -6.25 7.59
C GLY A 62 -0.19 -6.78 6.22
N ASP A 63 0.29 -8.03 6.17
CA ASP A 63 0.56 -8.75 4.93
C ASP A 63 -0.76 -9.08 4.22
N LEU A 64 -1.00 -8.44 3.08
CA LEU A 64 -2.20 -8.62 2.27
C LEU A 64 -2.16 -9.89 1.42
N THR A 65 -1.02 -10.60 1.39
CA THR A 65 -0.87 -11.89 0.71
C THR A 65 -1.14 -13.08 1.64
N ASP A 66 -1.27 -12.84 2.95
CA ASP A 66 -1.64 -13.89 3.90
C ASP A 66 -3.08 -14.35 3.64
N ALA A 67 -3.19 -15.47 2.93
CA ALA A 67 -4.47 -16.02 2.52
C ALA A 67 -5.35 -16.47 3.71
N ALA A 68 -4.75 -16.93 4.81
CA ALA A 68 -5.49 -17.37 5.99
C ALA A 68 -6.14 -16.16 6.67
N ARG A 69 -5.37 -15.12 6.90
CA ARG A 69 -5.85 -13.85 7.47
C ARG A 69 -6.89 -13.19 6.57
N MET A 70 -6.60 -13.07 5.27
CA MET A 70 -7.52 -12.44 4.34
C MET A 70 -8.84 -13.20 4.19
N ARG A 71 -8.88 -14.51 4.44
CA ARG A 71 -10.15 -15.27 4.50
C ARG A 71 -10.90 -15.06 5.81
N ALA A 72 -10.19 -14.83 6.91
CA ALA A 72 -10.82 -14.56 8.21
C ALA A 72 -11.48 -13.19 8.27
N ASP A 73 -10.92 -12.20 7.58
CA ASP A 73 -11.45 -10.84 7.51
C ASP A 73 -12.59 -10.78 6.46
N SER A 74 -13.80 -10.40 6.88
CA SER A 74 -14.93 -10.20 5.96
C SER A 74 -14.75 -8.93 5.08
N ASP A 75 -15.48 -8.84 3.96
CA ASP A 75 -15.46 -7.62 3.14
C ASP A 75 -16.02 -6.41 3.91
N ASP A 76 -17.01 -6.61 4.78
CA ASP A 76 -17.54 -5.55 5.63
C ASP A 76 -16.50 -5.06 6.64
N TYR A 77 -15.71 -5.97 7.22
CA TYR A 77 -14.60 -5.59 8.06
C TYR A 77 -13.54 -4.79 7.31
N LEU A 78 -13.16 -5.23 6.10
CA LEU A 78 -12.20 -4.51 5.25
C LEU A 78 -12.76 -3.13 4.84
N ARG A 79 -14.05 -3.05 4.50
CA ARG A 79 -14.71 -1.78 4.19
C ARG A 79 -14.68 -0.82 5.36
N MET A 80 -15.04 -1.30 6.57
CA MET A 80 -15.00 -0.50 7.79
C MET A 80 -13.57 -0.04 8.10
N LEU A 81 -12.58 -0.92 7.96
CA LEU A 81 -11.17 -0.60 8.19
C LEU A 81 -10.66 0.47 7.20
N ILE A 82 -11.02 0.39 5.91
CA ILE A 82 -10.63 1.38 4.91
C ILE A 82 -11.33 2.72 5.16
N LYS A 83 -12.63 2.71 5.44
CA LYS A 83 -13.38 3.94 5.71
C LYS A 83 -12.87 4.67 6.94
N HIS A 84 -12.77 4.00 8.06
CA HIS A 84 -12.53 4.64 9.36
C HIS A 84 -11.08 4.55 9.84
N GLY A 85 -10.22 3.88 9.06
CA GLY A 85 -8.82 3.68 9.42
C GLY A 85 -8.62 2.64 10.52
N GLY A 86 -7.35 2.43 10.86
CA GLY A 86 -6.96 1.40 11.82
C GLY A 86 -6.99 1.83 13.28
N ALA A 87 -7.05 3.12 13.57
CA ALA A 87 -6.96 3.61 14.95
C ALA A 87 -8.02 3.03 15.91
N PRO A 88 -9.32 2.92 15.53
CA PRO A 88 -10.33 2.29 16.37
C PRO A 88 -10.07 0.81 16.66
N LEU A 89 -9.22 0.18 15.85
CA LEU A 89 -8.88 -1.25 15.93
C LEU A 89 -7.46 -1.50 16.48
N GLY A 90 -6.86 -0.49 17.12
CA GLY A 90 -5.50 -0.58 17.65
C GLY A 90 -4.40 -0.59 16.58
N ARG A 91 -4.69 -0.11 15.36
CA ARG A 91 -3.75 -0.02 14.23
C ARG A 91 -3.64 1.43 13.72
N PRO A 92 -3.15 2.37 14.53
CA PRO A 92 -3.23 3.80 14.24
C PRO A 92 -2.45 4.24 12.99
N GLY A 93 -1.57 3.40 12.47
CA GLY A 93 -0.81 3.71 11.25
C GLY A 93 -1.61 3.65 9.95
N MET A 94 -2.81 3.06 9.94
CA MET A 94 -3.66 3.04 8.75
C MET A 94 -4.64 4.23 8.78
N PRO A 95 -4.55 5.16 7.81
CA PRO A 95 -5.43 6.32 7.76
C PRO A 95 -6.87 5.95 7.36
N ALA A 96 -7.82 6.84 7.65
CA ALA A 96 -9.19 6.75 7.20
C ALA A 96 -9.35 7.36 5.80
N PHE A 97 -10.15 6.71 4.94
CA PHE A 97 -10.37 7.13 3.56
C PHE A 97 -11.83 7.49 3.24
N GLU A 98 -12.71 7.58 4.24
CA GLU A 98 -14.13 7.88 4.06
C GLU A 98 -14.40 9.17 3.28
N LEU A 99 -13.57 10.20 3.49
CA LEU A 99 -13.69 11.50 2.79
C LEU A 99 -12.93 11.54 1.46
N THR A 100 -12.20 10.47 1.10
CA THR A 100 -11.31 10.43 -0.06
C THR A 100 -11.80 9.45 -1.12
N LEU A 101 -12.37 8.32 -0.71
CA LEU A 101 -12.82 7.23 -1.57
C LEU A 101 -14.34 7.07 -1.47
N ASP A 102 -14.99 6.91 -2.61
CA ASP A 102 -16.38 6.49 -2.67
C ASP A 102 -16.53 4.98 -2.46
N ASP A 103 -17.76 4.50 -2.23
CA ASP A 103 -18.03 3.09 -1.96
C ASP A 103 -17.60 2.19 -3.13
N ARG A 104 -17.77 2.63 -4.38
CA ARG A 104 -17.33 1.87 -5.56
C ARG A 104 -15.81 1.70 -5.61
N GLN A 105 -15.07 2.74 -5.23
CA GLN A 105 -13.61 2.69 -5.15
C GLN A 105 -13.15 1.76 -4.02
N ILE A 106 -13.84 1.80 -2.88
CA ILE A 106 -13.56 0.92 -1.74
C ILE A 106 -13.83 -0.54 -2.12
N ASP A 107 -14.96 -0.84 -2.74
CA ASP A 107 -15.27 -2.20 -3.19
C ASP A 107 -14.27 -2.71 -4.22
N ALA A 108 -13.88 -1.85 -5.14
CA ALA A 108 -12.89 -2.19 -6.16
C ALA A 108 -11.50 -2.49 -5.55
N VAL A 109 -11.05 -1.71 -4.56
CA VAL A 109 -9.76 -1.97 -3.93
C VAL A 109 -9.81 -3.20 -3.03
N ILE A 110 -10.93 -3.50 -2.37
CA ILE A 110 -11.11 -4.76 -1.63
C ILE A 110 -10.97 -5.96 -2.58
N ALA A 111 -11.64 -5.93 -3.73
CA ALA A 111 -11.52 -6.98 -4.73
C ALA A 111 -10.08 -7.17 -5.22
N TYR A 112 -9.34 -6.08 -5.44
CA TYR A 112 -7.92 -6.12 -5.82
C TYR A 112 -7.07 -6.76 -4.71
N VAL A 113 -7.21 -6.34 -3.47
CA VAL A 113 -6.48 -6.89 -2.31
C VAL A 113 -6.78 -8.38 -2.12
N ARG A 114 -8.03 -8.81 -2.32
CA ARG A 114 -8.41 -10.24 -2.36
C ARG A 114 -7.66 -11.00 -3.48
N GLY A 115 -7.42 -10.35 -4.61
CA GLY A 115 -6.59 -10.89 -5.68
C GLY A 115 -5.16 -11.17 -5.23
N LEU A 116 -4.51 -10.23 -4.53
CA LEU A 116 -3.16 -10.40 -4.01
C LEU A 116 -3.04 -11.63 -3.10
N SER A 117 -4.02 -11.86 -2.22
CA SER A 117 -4.03 -13.02 -1.32
C SER A 117 -4.24 -14.37 -2.04
N ARG A 118 -4.75 -14.36 -3.27
CA ARG A 118 -4.89 -15.54 -4.12
C ARG A 118 -3.71 -15.74 -5.08
N GLY A 119 -2.67 -14.90 -4.98
CA GLY A 119 -1.50 -14.97 -5.84
C GLY A 119 -1.71 -14.35 -7.24
N ALA A 120 -2.72 -13.52 -7.41
CA ALA A 120 -2.89 -12.76 -8.65
C ALA A 120 -1.71 -11.78 -8.83
N PRO A 121 -1.02 -11.79 -9.97
CA PRO A 121 0.06 -10.85 -10.21
C PRO A 121 -0.49 -9.42 -10.30
N PRO A 122 0.27 -8.41 -9.86
CA PRO A 122 -0.06 -7.02 -10.14
C PRO A 122 -0.17 -6.81 -11.65
N GLY A 123 -1.27 -6.23 -12.13
CA GLY A 123 -1.46 -5.92 -13.55
C GLY A 123 -2.20 -6.98 -14.38
N GLY A 124 -2.87 -7.94 -13.71
CA GLY A 124 -3.77 -8.90 -14.35
C GLY A 124 -5.18 -8.36 -14.61
#